data_f36555149404c40f54644ea80470298e
#
_entry.id   f36555149404c40f54644ea80470298e
#
_cell.length_a   1.000
_cell.length_b   1.000
_cell.length_c   1.000
_cell.angle_alpha   90.00
_cell.angle_beta   90.00
_cell.angle_gamma   90.00
#
_symmetry.space_group_name_H-M   'P 1'
#
loop_
_entity.id
_entity.type
_entity.pdbx_description
1 polymer ?
#
loop_
_entity_poly.entity_id
_entity_poly.type
_entity_poly.pdbx_seq_one_letter_code
_entity_poly.pdbx_strand_id
1 'polypeptide(L)'
;MRVLAIRHHDIDTVGFIGEAFEARGASLAVHLFPDEGPLPALDGVDYVIVFGAVSSVNDPDPWIAEELAWLRGADHAGVPVLGICFGAQALCAALGGRVERMPDKEVGWFTVESADEDAVPAGPWLEFHEDHCLLPAGATVLARNDSAVQAFRIGRHLAVQFHPEVDGPLLKRWLDAHTDAETRKLGIDPDQFLADTIREEPASRARADRLVATALAIRDS
;
A
#
# COMPACT_ATOMS: atom_id res chain seq x y z
N MET A 1 -14.70 4.52 14.62
CA MET A 1 -14.34 4.69 13.20
C MET A 1 -14.45 3.32 12.53
N ARG A 2 -15.23 3.22 11.46
CA ARG A 2 -15.36 1.98 10.65
C ARG A 2 -14.38 2.05 9.47
N VAL A 3 -13.46 1.11 9.42
CA VAL A 3 -12.43 1.02 8.38
C VAL A 3 -12.69 -0.22 7.53
N LEU A 4 -12.74 -0.05 6.21
CA LEU A 4 -12.83 -1.15 5.25
C LEU A 4 -11.44 -1.40 4.65
N ALA A 5 -10.91 -2.60 4.82
CA ALA A 5 -9.62 -3.02 4.33
C ALA A 5 -9.80 -4.01 3.17
N ILE A 6 -9.34 -3.64 1.99
CA ILE A 6 -9.37 -4.48 0.78
C ILE A 6 -8.02 -5.16 0.62
N ARG A 7 -8.01 -6.48 0.56
CA ARG A 7 -6.85 -7.32 0.26
C ARG A 7 -7.11 -8.10 -1.02
N HIS A 8 -6.04 -8.51 -1.70
CA HIS A 8 -6.13 -9.18 -3.00
C HIS A 8 -5.62 -10.61 -2.99
N HIS A 9 -5.04 -11.05 -1.86
CA HIS A 9 -4.59 -12.42 -1.70
C HIS A 9 -4.90 -12.95 -0.29
N ASP A 10 -5.18 -14.24 -0.16
CA ASP A 10 -5.55 -14.88 1.10
C ASP A 10 -4.40 -14.94 2.12
N ILE A 11 -3.14 -14.98 1.64
CA ILE A 11 -1.95 -14.95 2.51
C ILE A 11 -1.63 -13.58 3.09
N ASP A 12 -2.21 -12.49 2.55
CA ASP A 12 -1.98 -11.15 3.04
C ASP A 12 -2.67 -10.92 4.39
N THR A 13 -2.16 -9.95 5.14
CA THR A 13 -2.76 -9.46 6.38
C THR A 13 -2.78 -7.94 6.39
N VAL A 14 -3.54 -7.39 7.33
CA VAL A 14 -3.54 -5.94 7.56
C VAL A 14 -2.28 -5.44 8.28
N GLY A 15 -1.48 -6.36 8.87
CA GLY A 15 -0.18 -6.11 9.48
C GLY A 15 -0.14 -4.88 10.41
N PHE A 16 1.01 -4.21 10.44
CA PHE A 16 1.22 -3.02 11.29
C PHE A 16 0.24 -1.89 11.01
N ILE A 17 -0.26 -1.77 9.77
CA ILE A 17 -1.24 -0.74 9.41
C ILE A 17 -2.57 -1.02 10.08
N GLY A 18 -3.07 -2.26 10.01
CA GLY A 18 -4.31 -2.63 10.71
C GLY A 18 -4.20 -2.44 12.22
N GLU A 19 -3.11 -2.92 12.83
CA GLU A 19 -2.85 -2.73 14.25
C GLU A 19 -2.83 -1.25 14.66
N ALA A 20 -2.22 -0.40 13.86
CA ALA A 20 -2.16 1.04 14.13
C ALA A 20 -3.53 1.74 14.05
N PHE A 21 -4.41 1.31 13.14
CA PHE A 21 -5.80 1.77 13.09
C PHE A 21 -6.60 1.27 14.30
N GLU A 22 -6.48 -0.01 14.66
CA GLU A 22 -7.17 -0.61 15.82
C GLU A 22 -6.74 0.03 17.13
N ALA A 23 -5.45 0.33 17.31
CA ALA A 23 -4.91 1.04 18.46
C ALA A 23 -5.54 2.45 18.63
N ARG A 24 -6.08 3.03 17.56
CA ARG A 24 -6.80 4.31 17.54
C ARG A 24 -8.32 4.14 17.61
N GLY A 25 -8.80 2.95 17.97
CA GLY A 25 -10.21 2.66 18.18
C GLY A 25 -10.99 2.42 16.88
N ALA A 26 -10.31 2.06 15.78
CA ALA A 26 -10.97 1.64 14.57
C ALA A 26 -11.52 0.21 14.71
N SER A 27 -12.66 -0.04 14.05
CA SER A 27 -13.18 -1.38 13.78
C SER A 27 -12.89 -1.69 12.31
N LEU A 28 -12.08 -2.71 12.05
CA LEU A 28 -11.72 -3.12 10.71
C LEU A 28 -12.67 -4.21 10.21
N ALA A 29 -13.23 -3.97 9.02
CA ALA A 29 -13.84 -5.00 8.18
C ALA A 29 -12.88 -5.31 7.04
N VAL A 30 -12.48 -6.57 6.91
CA VAL A 30 -11.55 -7.02 5.87
C VAL A 30 -12.36 -7.71 4.78
N HIS A 31 -12.09 -7.38 3.51
CA HIS A 31 -12.69 -8.00 2.33
C HIS A 31 -11.59 -8.46 1.38
N LEU A 32 -11.65 -9.74 0.97
CA LEU A 32 -10.74 -10.33 0.00
C LEU A 32 -11.34 -10.20 -1.40
N PHE A 33 -10.83 -9.25 -2.17
CA PHE A 33 -11.33 -8.96 -3.51
C PHE A 33 -10.38 -9.52 -4.59
N PRO A 34 -10.90 -10.16 -5.66
CA PRO A 34 -12.32 -10.37 -5.99
C PRO A 34 -12.94 -11.65 -5.43
N ASP A 35 -12.22 -12.46 -4.65
CA ASP A 35 -12.59 -13.82 -4.26
C ASP A 35 -13.88 -13.88 -3.42
N GLU A 36 -14.12 -12.88 -2.54
CA GLU A 36 -15.33 -12.79 -1.73
C GLU A 36 -16.49 -12.08 -2.44
N GLY A 37 -16.37 -11.84 -3.74
CA GLY A 37 -17.39 -11.18 -4.55
C GLY A 37 -17.19 -9.67 -4.67
N PRO A 38 -18.23 -8.91 -5.06
CA PRO A 38 -18.09 -7.50 -5.39
C PRO A 38 -17.64 -6.65 -4.20
N LEU A 39 -16.97 -5.54 -4.50
CA LEU A 39 -16.55 -4.58 -3.47
C LEU A 39 -17.73 -4.07 -2.65
N PRO A 40 -17.61 -3.98 -1.31
CA PRO A 40 -18.67 -3.54 -0.43
C PRO A 40 -19.11 -2.09 -0.71
N ALA A 41 -20.36 -1.79 -0.38
CA ALA A 41 -20.85 -0.41 -0.40
C ALA A 41 -20.11 0.45 0.64
N LEU A 42 -19.95 1.73 0.33
CA LEU A 42 -19.22 2.69 1.18
C LEU A 42 -20.09 3.34 2.26
N ASP A 43 -21.38 2.96 2.36
CA ASP A 43 -22.31 3.54 3.33
C ASP A 43 -21.84 3.35 4.76
N GLY A 44 -21.51 4.48 5.41
CA GLY A 44 -21.01 4.52 6.78
C GLY A 44 -19.61 3.94 6.97
N VAL A 45 -18.83 3.81 5.91
CA VAL A 45 -17.38 3.60 5.96
C VAL A 45 -16.73 4.96 6.22
N ASP A 46 -15.87 5.03 7.26
CA ASP A 46 -15.17 6.27 7.63
C ASP A 46 -13.80 6.36 6.97
N TYR A 47 -13.23 5.21 6.58
CA TYR A 47 -11.90 5.10 5.98
C TYR A 47 -11.76 3.81 5.16
N VAL A 48 -11.01 3.86 4.07
CA VAL A 48 -10.68 2.70 3.25
C VAL A 48 -9.16 2.48 3.26
N ILE A 49 -8.73 1.22 3.34
CA ILE A 49 -7.35 0.80 3.09
C ILE A 49 -7.37 -0.16 1.90
N VAL A 50 -6.56 0.10 0.88
CA VAL A 50 -6.37 -0.82 -0.26
C VAL A 50 -4.93 -1.29 -0.25
N PHE A 51 -4.74 -2.59 -0.08
CA PHE A 51 -3.43 -3.22 0.01
C PHE A 51 -2.84 -3.56 -1.37
N GLY A 52 -1.66 -4.19 -1.35
CA GLY A 52 -0.97 -4.68 -2.52
C GLY A 52 -1.72 -5.78 -3.27
N ALA A 53 -1.33 -6.02 -4.50
CA ALA A 53 -1.73 -7.16 -5.32
C ALA A 53 -0.54 -7.63 -6.17
N VAL A 54 -0.58 -8.87 -6.61
CA VAL A 54 0.41 -9.43 -7.55
C VAL A 54 0.21 -8.88 -8.96
N SER A 55 -1.04 -8.51 -9.30
CA SER A 55 -1.40 -7.96 -10.61
C SER A 55 -0.90 -6.54 -10.82
N SER A 56 -0.67 -6.16 -12.08
CA SER A 56 -0.51 -4.76 -12.47
C SER A 56 -1.86 -4.07 -12.65
N VAL A 57 -1.95 -2.79 -12.32
CA VAL A 57 -3.14 -1.97 -12.64
C VAL A 57 -3.44 -1.95 -14.15
N ASN A 58 -2.46 -2.26 -14.98
CA ASN A 58 -2.58 -2.32 -16.45
C ASN A 58 -2.99 -3.69 -16.99
N ASP A 59 -3.17 -4.70 -16.13
CA ASP A 59 -3.62 -6.02 -16.55
C ASP A 59 -5.08 -5.98 -17.03
N PRO A 60 -5.47 -6.86 -17.96
CA PRO A 60 -6.81 -6.83 -18.57
C PRO A 60 -7.90 -7.45 -17.68
N ASP A 61 -7.61 -7.73 -16.42
CA ASP A 61 -8.54 -8.39 -15.51
C ASP A 61 -9.74 -7.50 -15.17
N PRO A 62 -10.99 -7.97 -15.33
CA PRO A 62 -12.19 -7.14 -15.13
C PRO A 62 -12.30 -6.55 -13.73
N TRP A 63 -11.82 -7.26 -12.69
CA TRP A 63 -11.88 -6.81 -11.30
C TRP A 63 -11.07 -5.51 -11.07
N ILE A 64 -9.98 -5.31 -11.82
CA ILE A 64 -9.17 -4.08 -11.73
C ILE A 64 -10.01 -2.87 -12.18
N ALA A 65 -10.71 -2.98 -13.30
CA ALA A 65 -11.58 -1.90 -13.77
C ALA A 65 -12.72 -1.61 -12.78
N GLU A 66 -13.26 -2.64 -12.12
CA GLU A 66 -14.27 -2.51 -11.07
C GLU A 66 -13.71 -1.75 -9.86
N GLU A 67 -12.51 -2.10 -9.39
CA GLU A 67 -11.86 -1.45 -8.26
C GLU A 67 -11.51 0.01 -8.55
N LEU A 68 -11.00 0.31 -9.76
CA LEU A 68 -10.76 1.71 -10.16
C LEU A 68 -12.06 2.52 -10.19
N ALA A 69 -13.17 1.93 -10.61
CA ALA A 69 -14.48 2.59 -10.58
C ALA A 69 -14.97 2.81 -9.15
N TRP A 70 -14.76 1.82 -8.28
CA TRP A 70 -15.12 1.89 -6.87
C TRP A 70 -14.29 2.95 -6.11
N LEU A 71 -12.97 3.04 -6.38
CA LEU A 71 -12.09 4.08 -5.82
C LEU A 71 -12.53 5.49 -6.24
N ARG A 72 -12.94 5.69 -7.51
CA ARG A 72 -13.59 6.95 -7.93
C ARG A 72 -14.86 7.23 -7.14
N GLY A 73 -15.63 6.19 -6.85
CA GLY A 73 -16.82 6.28 -5.98
C GLY A 73 -16.47 6.73 -4.57
N ALA A 74 -15.37 6.21 -4.00
CA ALA A 74 -14.87 6.60 -2.68
C ALA A 74 -14.47 8.09 -2.64
N ASP A 75 -13.74 8.57 -3.66
CA ASP A 75 -13.38 9.98 -3.79
C ASP A 75 -14.62 10.88 -3.87
N HIS A 76 -15.60 10.55 -4.74
CA HIS A 76 -16.84 11.29 -4.86
C HIS A 76 -17.68 11.30 -3.57
N ALA A 77 -17.69 10.20 -2.83
CA ALA A 77 -18.36 10.09 -1.54
C ALA A 77 -17.61 10.80 -0.39
N GLY A 78 -16.40 11.29 -0.66
CA GLY A 78 -15.55 11.91 0.34
C GLY A 78 -14.99 10.94 1.36
N VAL A 79 -14.95 9.64 1.06
CA VAL A 79 -14.35 8.61 1.90
C VAL A 79 -12.84 8.57 1.65
N PRO A 80 -12.00 8.85 2.66
CA PRO A 80 -10.55 8.85 2.51
C PRO A 80 -10.02 7.44 2.27
N VAL A 81 -8.92 7.36 1.51
CA VAL A 81 -8.27 6.11 1.15
C VAL A 81 -6.78 6.16 1.53
N LEU A 82 -6.27 5.10 2.15
CA LEU A 82 -4.86 4.77 2.20
C LEU A 82 -4.58 3.67 1.17
N GLY A 83 -3.87 4.01 0.10
CA GLY A 83 -3.42 3.05 -0.90
C GLY A 83 -2.00 2.58 -0.61
N ILE A 84 -1.76 1.26 -0.67
CA ILE A 84 -0.46 0.62 -0.41
C ILE A 84 -0.07 -0.20 -1.64
N CYS A 85 1.10 0.04 -2.23
CA CYS A 85 1.65 -0.63 -3.39
C CYS A 85 0.65 -0.63 -4.57
N PHE A 86 0.06 -1.77 -4.94
CA PHE A 86 -1.02 -1.82 -5.93
C PHE A 86 -2.16 -0.85 -5.59
N GLY A 87 -2.57 -0.75 -4.32
CA GLY A 87 -3.61 0.20 -3.89
C GLY A 87 -3.24 1.66 -4.15
N ALA A 88 -1.96 2.03 -4.02
CA ALA A 88 -1.47 3.37 -4.40
C ALA A 88 -1.53 3.58 -5.91
N GLN A 89 -1.16 2.58 -6.69
CA GLN A 89 -1.21 2.60 -8.15
C GLN A 89 -2.67 2.66 -8.65
N ALA A 90 -3.56 1.87 -8.06
CA ALA A 90 -4.99 1.89 -8.36
C ALA A 90 -5.62 3.25 -8.06
N LEU A 91 -5.29 3.85 -6.92
CA LEU A 91 -5.74 5.20 -6.56
C LEU A 91 -5.20 6.25 -7.53
N CYS A 92 -3.91 6.16 -7.89
CA CYS A 92 -3.28 7.03 -8.90
C CYS A 92 -4.04 6.97 -10.23
N ALA A 93 -4.27 5.76 -10.75
CA ALA A 93 -4.98 5.55 -12.03
C ALA A 93 -6.45 5.98 -11.95
N ALA A 94 -7.15 5.67 -10.84
CA ALA A 94 -8.54 6.05 -10.63
C ALA A 94 -8.75 7.55 -10.67
N LEU A 95 -7.78 8.33 -10.18
CA LEU A 95 -7.84 9.80 -10.07
C LEU A 95 -7.15 10.55 -11.23
N GLY A 96 -6.87 9.85 -12.33
CA GLY A 96 -6.42 10.46 -13.59
C GLY A 96 -4.91 10.50 -13.79
N GLY A 97 -4.13 9.81 -12.95
CA GLY A 97 -2.73 9.51 -13.18
C GLY A 97 -2.54 8.31 -14.12
N ARG A 98 -1.31 7.84 -14.22
CA ARG A 98 -0.94 6.63 -14.97
C ARG A 98 0.00 5.77 -14.14
N VAL A 99 0.05 4.50 -14.47
CA VAL A 99 0.98 3.53 -13.90
C VAL A 99 1.81 2.98 -15.05
N GLU A 100 3.13 2.98 -14.88
CA GLU A 100 4.06 2.50 -15.91
C GLU A 100 5.05 1.51 -15.29
N ARG A 101 5.53 0.57 -16.13
CA ARG A 101 6.55 -0.39 -15.74
C ARG A 101 7.88 0.32 -15.53
N MET A 102 8.56 0.01 -14.43
CA MET A 102 9.91 0.52 -14.18
C MET A 102 10.96 -0.24 -15.00
N PRO A 103 12.09 0.41 -15.35
CA PRO A 103 13.23 -0.29 -15.95
C PRO A 103 13.78 -1.41 -15.07
N ASP A 104 13.89 -1.14 -13.79
CA ASP A 104 14.35 -2.06 -12.75
C ASP A 104 13.30 -2.13 -11.63
N LYS A 105 13.01 -3.34 -11.15
CA LYS A 105 12.11 -3.54 -10.02
C LYS A 105 12.78 -3.20 -8.70
N GLU A 106 11.99 -2.84 -7.71
CA GLU A 106 12.45 -2.66 -6.34
C GLU A 106 11.92 -3.83 -5.48
N VAL A 107 12.85 -4.66 -4.97
CA VAL A 107 12.54 -5.78 -4.07
C VAL A 107 13.60 -5.80 -2.97
N GLY A 108 13.18 -5.54 -1.74
CA GLY A 108 14.09 -5.42 -0.59
C GLY A 108 13.80 -4.21 0.29
N TRP A 109 14.79 -3.83 1.09
CA TRP A 109 14.74 -2.65 1.93
C TRP A 109 15.46 -1.49 1.25
N PHE A 110 14.72 -0.42 0.94
CA PHE A 110 15.21 0.77 0.25
C PHE A 110 15.05 2.01 1.11
N THR A 111 16.04 2.90 1.05
CA THR A 111 15.93 4.21 1.70
C THR A 111 14.98 5.09 0.92
N VAL A 112 13.96 5.58 1.60
CA VAL A 112 13.00 6.54 1.07
C VAL A 112 13.30 7.91 1.68
N GLU A 113 13.47 8.91 0.82
CA GLU A 113 13.65 10.30 1.21
C GLU A 113 12.30 10.98 1.36
N SER A 114 12.05 11.55 2.53
CA SER A 114 10.82 12.28 2.80
C SER A 114 10.97 13.76 2.46
N ALA A 115 9.98 14.31 1.78
CA ALA A 115 9.84 15.76 1.62
C ALA A 115 9.17 16.41 2.85
N ASP A 116 8.49 15.60 3.67
CA ASP A 116 7.82 15.99 4.91
C ASP A 116 7.86 14.80 5.88
N GLU A 117 8.86 14.77 6.77
CA GLU A 117 9.07 13.67 7.71
C GLU A 117 7.97 13.54 8.77
N ASP A 118 7.19 14.60 8.99
CA ASP A 118 6.01 14.51 9.85
C ASP A 118 4.86 13.78 9.14
N ALA A 119 4.77 13.91 7.83
CA ALA A 119 3.78 13.21 7.01
C ALA A 119 4.17 11.78 6.69
N VAL A 120 5.38 11.57 6.16
CA VAL A 120 5.91 10.24 5.82
C VAL A 120 7.30 10.11 6.42
N PRO A 121 7.50 9.27 7.43
CA PRO A 121 8.82 9.10 8.03
C PRO A 121 9.87 8.66 7.01
N ALA A 122 11.00 9.34 6.94
CA ALA A 122 12.16 8.86 6.20
C ALA A 122 12.71 7.55 6.78
N GLY A 123 13.40 6.79 5.99
CA GLY A 123 14.07 5.57 6.44
C GLY A 123 13.96 4.43 5.44
N PRO A 124 14.49 3.26 5.81
CA PRO A 124 14.30 2.08 4.99
C PRO A 124 12.84 1.63 5.07
N TRP A 125 12.23 1.41 3.91
CA TRP A 125 10.93 0.79 3.75
C TRP A 125 11.06 -0.47 2.90
N LEU A 126 10.19 -1.45 3.13
CA LEU A 126 10.16 -2.66 2.32
C LEU A 126 9.47 -2.36 0.99
N GLU A 127 10.17 -2.60 -0.10
CA GLU A 127 9.67 -2.48 -1.47
C GLU A 127 9.49 -3.87 -2.08
N PHE A 128 8.41 -4.03 -2.82
CA PHE A 128 8.16 -5.25 -3.60
C PHE A 128 7.28 -4.91 -4.80
N HIS A 129 7.84 -4.16 -5.77
CA HIS A 129 7.08 -3.69 -6.93
C HIS A 129 7.93 -3.55 -8.20
N GLU A 130 7.24 -3.54 -9.33
CA GLU A 130 7.82 -3.40 -10.67
C GLU A 130 7.19 -2.24 -11.46
N ASP A 131 6.09 -1.68 -10.96
CA ASP A 131 5.37 -0.56 -11.54
C ASP A 131 5.47 0.67 -10.64
N HIS A 132 5.33 1.88 -11.22
CA HIS A 132 5.32 3.14 -10.49
C HIS A 132 4.25 4.11 -10.98
N CYS A 133 3.90 5.07 -10.14
CA CYS A 133 2.90 6.10 -10.44
C CYS A 133 3.49 7.29 -11.19
N LEU A 134 2.84 7.69 -12.27
CA LEU A 134 2.91 9.03 -12.86
C LEU A 134 1.70 9.82 -12.36
N LEU A 135 1.95 10.71 -11.42
CA LEU A 135 0.92 11.31 -10.58
C LEU A 135 -0.12 12.12 -11.36
N PRO A 136 -1.39 12.10 -10.93
CA PRO A 136 -2.43 12.96 -11.47
C PRO A 136 -2.21 14.43 -11.09
N ALA A 137 -2.84 15.33 -11.82
CA ALA A 137 -2.82 16.74 -11.49
C ALA A 137 -3.40 17.00 -10.08
N GLY A 138 -2.74 17.88 -9.32
CA GLY A 138 -3.14 18.21 -7.95
C GLY A 138 -2.59 17.26 -6.87
N ALA A 139 -1.90 16.20 -7.24
CA ALA A 139 -1.19 15.38 -6.28
C ALA A 139 0.07 16.09 -5.75
N THR A 140 0.36 15.88 -4.47
CA THR A 140 1.58 16.37 -3.80
C THR A 140 2.47 15.19 -3.48
N VAL A 141 3.73 15.23 -3.94
CA VAL A 141 4.76 14.24 -3.58
C VAL A 141 5.14 14.44 -2.11
N LEU A 142 5.11 13.38 -1.33
CA LEU A 142 5.50 13.37 0.08
C LEU A 142 6.84 12.64 0.31
N ALA A 143 7.14 11.64 -0.50
CA ALA A 143 8.40 10.91 -0.42
C ALA A 143 8.80 10.33 -1.77
N ARG A 144 10.10 10.11 -1.95
CA ARG A 144 10.69 9.52 -3.16
C ARG A 144 11.99 8.78 -2.84
N ASN A 145 12.44 8.01 -3.81
CA ASN A 145 13.84 7.59 -3.93
C ASN A 145 14.33 7.91 -5.35
N ASP A 146 15.50 7.40 -5.73
CA ASP A 146 16.07 7.65 -7.05
C ASP A 146 15.26 7.05 -8.20
N SER A 147 14.45 6.01 -7.92
CA SER A 147 13.72 5.25 -8.93
C SER A 147 12.29 5.78 -9.16
N ALA A 148 11.58 6.18 -8.07
CA ALA A 148 10.16 6.49 -8.16
C ALA A 148 9.66 7.46 -7.07
N VAL A 149 8.42 7.94 -7.25
CA VAL A 149 7.62 8.53 -6.18
C VAL A 149 7.18 7.40 -5.25
N GLN A 150 7.55 7.51 -3.97
CA GLN A 150 7.30 6.51 -2.95
C GLN A 150 6.09 6.82 -2.06
N ALA A 151 5.69 8.11 -1.98
CA ALA A 151 4.46 8.49 -1.32
C ALA A 151 3.91 9.79 -1.93
N PHE A 152 2.59 9.87 -2.01
CA PHE A 152 1.88 11.08 -2.44
C PHE A 152 0.55 11.26 -1.72
N ARG A 153 0.10 12.51 -1.68
CA ARG A 153 -1.25 12.89 -1.25
C ARG A 153 -2.02 13.44 -2.44
N ILE A 154 -3.30 13.10 -2.51
CA ILE A 154 -4.25 13.75 -3.42
C ILE A 154 -5.61 13.93 -2.70
N GLY A 155 -6.06 15.18 -2.59
CA GLY A 155 -7.24 15.48 -1.77
C GLY A 155 -7.05 14.98 -0.34
N ARG A 156 -7.97 14.11 0.09
CA ARG A 156 -7.95 13.47 1.43
C ARG A 156 -7.36 12.06 1.43
N HIS A 157 -6.74 11.64 0.34
CA HIS A 157 -6.14 10.33 0.20
C HIS A 157 -4.64 10.38 0.41
N LEU A 158 -4.10 9.34 1.02
CA LEU A 158 -2.67 9.06 1.14
C LEU A 158 -2.34 7.79 0.38
N ALA A 159 -1.24 7.79 -0.35
CA ALA A 159 -0.77 6.64 -1.10
C ALA A 159 0.72 6.43 -0.88
N VAL A 160 1.12 5.17 -0.66
CA VAL A 160 2.51 4.77 -0.49
C VAL A 160 2.82 3.56 -1.38
N GLN A 161 3.98 3.60 -2.05
CA GLN A 161 4.40 2.51 -2.92
C GLN A 161 5.00 1.34 -2.15
N PHE A 162 5.68 1.63 -1.06
CA PHE A 162 6.28 0.65 -0.14
C PHE A 162 5.21 -0.08 0.71
N HIS A 163 5.67 -1.12 1.42
CA HIS A 163 4.83 -1.98 2.25
C HIS A 163 5.01 -1.71 3.75
N PRO A 164 4.29 -0.74 4.34
CA PRO A 164 4.39 -0.41 5.76
C PRO A 164 3.71 -1.45 6.67
N GLU A 165 2.90 -2.35 6.11
CA GLU A 165 2.17 -3.38 6.83
C GLU A 165 3.00 -4.60 7.19
N VAL A 166 4.14 -4.82 6.49
CA VAL A 166 4.85 -6.11 6.50
C VAL A 166 5.61 -6.34 7.80
N ASP A 167 5.32 -7.50 8.41
CA ASP A 167 6.10 -8.13 9.47
C ASP A 167 6.82 -9.39 8.95
N GLY A 168 7.68 -10.01 9.78
CA GLY A 168 8.39 -11.24 9.42
C GLY A 168 7.45 -12.40 9.06
N PRO A 169 6.39 -12.67 9.83
CA PRO A 169 5.39 -13.67 9.47
C PRO A 169 4.72 -13.45 8.12
N LEU A 170 4.39 -12.21 7.74
CA LEU A 170 3.80 -11.89 6.45
C LEU A 170 4.81 -12.08 5.32
N LEU A 171 6.03 -11.53 5.47
CA LEU A 171 7.08 -11.74 4.46
C LEU A 171 7.38 -13.22 4.29
N LYS A 172 7.43 -13.99 5.39
CA LYS A 172 7.65 -15.43 5.28
C LYS A 172 6.58 -16.13 4.44
N ARG A 173 5.29 -15.77 4.60
CA ARG A 173 4.21 -16.32 3.74
C ARG A 173 4.41 -15.95 2.27
N TRP A 174 4.82 -14.72 1.97
CA TRP A 174 5.12 -14.32 0.60
C TRP A 174 6.27 -15.12 0.00
N LEU A 175 7.34 -15.34 0.78
CA LEU A 175 8.48 -16.15 0.34
C LEU A 175 8.10 -17.62 0.16
N ASP A 176 7.31 -18.19 1.08
CA ASP A 176 6.84 -19.59 1.00
C ASP A 176 5.88 -19.83 -0.18
N ALA A 177 5.19 -18.80 -0.68
CA ALA A 177 4.34 -18.89 -1.88
C ALA A 177 5.14 -18.99 -3.18
N HIS A 178 6.44 -18.73 -3.14
CA HIS A 178 7.36 -18.81 -4.27
C HIS A 178 8.41 -19.89 -4.02
N THR A 179 8.94 -20.48 -5.10
CA THR A 179 10.13 -21.34 -4.95
C THR A 179 11.38 -20.48 -4.70
N ASP A 180 12.38 -21.04 -4.01
CA ASP A 180 13.68 -20.38 -3.80
C ASP A 180 14.28 -19.89 -5.12
N ALA A 181 14.07 -20.65 -6.21
CA ALA A 181 14.58 -20.30 -7.53
C ALA A 181 13.88 -19.07 -8.13
N GLU A 182 12.57 -18.92 -7.90
CA GLU A 182 11.81 -17.73 -8.30
C GLU A 182 12.24 -16.51 -7.48
N THR A 183 12.35 -16.67 -6.17
CA THR A 183 12.79 -15.60 -5.26
C THR A 183 14.20 -15.13 -5.62
N ARG A 184 15.14 -16.05 -5.89
CA ARG A 184 16.49 -15.68 -6.32
C ARG A 184 16.57 -14.97 -7.68
N LYS A 185 15.61 -15.24 -8.59
CA LYS A 185 15.49 -14.47 -9.84
C LYS A 185 15.08 -13.01 -9.59
N LEU A 186 14.48 -12.71 -8.46
CA LEU A 186 14.21 -11.34 -8.01
C LEU A 186 15.48 -10.61 -7.56
N GLY A 187 16.62 -11.32 -7.45
CA GLY A 187 17.89 -10.75 -7.01
C GLY A 187 18.06 -10.71 -5.50
N ILE A 188 17.21 -11.40 -4.73
CA ILE A 188 17.24 -11.45 -3.27
C ILE A 188 17.65 -12.83 -2.76
N ASP A 189 18.27 -12.86 -1.60
CA ASP A 189 18.44 -14.05 -0.77
C ASP A 189 17.26 -14.11 0.21
N PRO A 190 16.39 -15.15 0.15
CA PRO A 190 15.20 -15.22 0.97
C PRO A 190 15.47 -15.20 2.47
N ASP A 191 16.52 -15.93 2.91
CA ASP A 191 16.88 -16.02 4.33
C ASP A 191 17.38 -14.68 4.85
N GLN A 192 18.23 -14.00 4.06
CA GLN A 192 18.74 -12.68 4.40
C GLN A 192 17.59 -11.64 4.41
N PHE A 193 16.69 -11.67 3.42
CA PHE A 193 15.58 -10.74 3.34
C PHE A 193 14.63 -10.88 4.54
N LEU A 194 14.33 -12.13 4.95
CA LEU A 194 13.54 -12.39 6.14
C LEU A 194 14.25 -11.91 7.43
N ALA A 195 15.55 -12.20 7.55
CA ALA A 195 16.34 -11.77 8.71
C ALA A 195 16.40 -10.22 8.81
N ASP A 196 16.57 -9.53 7.68
CA ASP A 196 16.56 -8.07 7.62
C ASP A 196 15.20 -7.52 8.03
N THR A 197 14.11 -8.12 7.55
CA THR A 197 12.75 -7.71 7.91
C THR A 197 12.49 -7.87 9.41
N ILE A 198 12.84 -9.01 9.99
CA ILE A 198 12.69 -9.22 11.45
C ILE A 198 13.50 -8.19 12.24
N ARG A 199 14.71 -7.85 11.78
CA ARG A 199 15.54 -6.83 12.43
C ARG A 199 14.92 -5.44 12.36
N GLU A 200 14.27 -5.10 11.25
CA GLU A 200 13.64 -3.80 11.01
C GLU A 200 12.25 -3.65 11.66
N GLU A 201 11.59 -4.73 12.08
CA GLU A 201 10.22 -4.70 12.61
C GLU A 201 9.96 -3.60 13.65
N PRO A 202 10.79 -3.40 14.71
CA PRO A 202 10.48 -2.40 15.71
C PRO A 202 10.44 -0.97 15.13
N ALA A 203 11.36 -0.67 14.23
CA ALA A 203 11.43 0.64 13.58
C ALA A 203 10.32 0.79 12.51
N SER A 204 10.03 -0.27 11.75
CA SER A 204 8.98 -0.30 10.73
C SER A 204 7.60 -0.11 11.37
N ARG A 205 7.31 -0.81 12.47
CA ARG A 205 6.07 -0.65 13.24
C ARG A 205 5.89 0.80 13.72
N ALA A 206 6.95 1.42 14.25
CA ALA A 206 6.90 2.81 14.70
C ALA A 206 6.66 3.79 13.54
N ARG A 207 7.27 3.55 12.37
CA ARG A 207 7.02 4.35 11.15
C ARG A 207 5.60 4.16 10.63
N ALA A 208 5.09 2.92 10.61
CA ALA A 208 3.72 2.59 10.21
C ALA A 208 2.68 3.28 11.11
N ASP A 209 2.91 3.30 12.43
CA ASP A 209 2.06 4.01 13.38
C ASP A 209 1.99 5.52 13.09
N ARG A 210 3.12 6.17 12.79
CA ARG A 210 3.18 7.58 12.37
C ARG A 210 2.47 7.81 11.04
N LEU A 211 2.65 6.91 10.06
CA LEU A 211 1.99 6.99 8.76
C LEU A 211 0.46 6.96 8.90
N VAL A 212 -0.08 6.09 9.77
CA VAL A 212 -1.52 6.03 10.06
C VAL A 212 -1.99 7.32 10.75
N ALA A 213 -1.21 7.90 11.66
CA ALA A 213 -1.55 9.19 12.26
C ALA A 213 -1.67 10.29 11.20
N THR A 214 -0.74 10.32 10.24
CA THR A 214 -0.80 11.24 9.08
C THR A 214 -2.02 10.98 8.20
N ALA A 215 -2.29 9.71 7.87
CA ALA A 215 -3.45 9.34 7.06
C ALA A 215 -4.77 9.84 7.66
N LEU A 216 -4.89 9.75 8.98
CA LEU A 216 -6.06 10.26 9.71
C LEU A 216 -6.09 11.81 9.78
N ALA A 217 -4.95 12.47 9.93
CA ALA A 217 -4.88 13.93 9.92
C ALA A 217 -5.24 14.51 8.54
N ILE A 218 -4.83 13.85 7.45
CA ILE A 218 -5.20 14.23 6.08
C ILE A 218 -6.71 14.09 5.85
N ARG A 219 -7.36 13.06 6.42
CA ARG A 219 -8.81 12.87 6.36
C ARG A 219 -9.56 14.09 6.90
N ASP A 220 -9.06 14.66 7.98
CA ASP A 220 -9.73 15.71 8.77
C ASP A 220 -9.40 17.13 8.23
N SER A 221 -8.53 17.24 7.20
CA SER A 221 -8.12 18.50 6.58
C SER A 221 -8.95 18.80 5.31
#